data_c42e059f0bbf267483d420136e790130
#
_entry.id   c42e059f0bbf267483d420136e790130
#
_cell.length_a   1.000
_cell.length_b   1.000
_cell.length_c   1.000
_cell.angle_alpha   90.00
_cell.angle_beta   90.00
_cell.angle_gamma   90.00
#
_symmetry.space_group_name_H-M   'P 1'
#
loop_
_entity.id
_entity.type
_entity.pdbx_description
1 polymer ?
#
loop_
_entity_poly.entity_id
_entity_poly.type
_entity_poly.pdbx_seq_one_letter_code
_entity_poly.pdbx_strand_id
1 'polypeptide(L)'
;GLFSDVKFKASKIEGDKIWLEIALKQRPRISDIAYNGLRKSEVEDIEVKVGIQKGGQMTPDLEDRANKVIIKYLEEKGYHDATVQVLQFDDKDHPGYVKVAVNIDKKIKTKVGHIYIQGNEALTDNQINFAMKKTNDNNIINFFRTKKFVAAEFENDKKLVIEKYNEIGYRDAIILSDSIVRSPEDSTRVDVYLT
;
A
#
# COMPACT_ATOMS: atom_id res chain seq x y z
N GLY A 1 -8.29 14.65 18.24
CA GLY A 1 -8.89 15.24 19.43
C GLY A 1 -9.50 14.17 20.34
N LEU A 2 -9.63 14.46 21.63
CA LEU A 2 -10.14 13.54 22.67
C LEU A 2 -11.63 13.19 22.51
N PHE A 3 -12.39 14.06 21.80
CA PHE A 3 -13.84 13.92 21.64
C PHE A 3 -14.21 13.60 20.20
N SER A 4 -15.21 12.77 20.02
CA SER A 4 -15.79 12.44 18.72
C SER A 4 -16.86 13.46 18.31
N ASP A 5 -17.50 14.09 19.29
CA ASP A 5 -18.55 15.09 19.08
C ASP A 5 -18.54 16.08 20.26
N VAL A 6 -18.83 17.35 19.96
CA VAL A 6 -18.96 18.43 20.93
C VAL A 6 -20.20 19.25 20.56
N LYS A 7 -21.23 19.18 21.40
CA LYS A 7 -22.48 19.92 21.18
C LYS A 7 -22.63 21.03 22.22
N PHE A 8 -22.94 22.20 21.73
CA PHE A 8 -23.29 23.38 22.55
C PHE A 8 -24.79 23.61 22.49
N LYS A 9 -25.41 23.72 23.64
CA LYS A 9 -26.82 24.02 23.76
C LYS A 9 -27.01 25.16 24.75
N ALA A 10 -27.79 26.19 24.35
CA ALA A 10 -28.22 27.19 25.30
C ALA A 10 -29.31 26.59 26.20
N SER A 11 -29.02 26.42 27.48
CA SER A 11 -29.98 25.86 28.47
C SER A 11 -30.92 26.93 29.04
N LYS A 12 -30.44 28.19 29.14
CA LYS A 12 -31.20 29.31 29.66
C LYS A 12 -30.68 30.63 29.08
N ILE A 13 -31.57 31.59 28.83
CA ILE A 13 -31.26 32.95 28.42
C ILE A 13 -32.04 33.88 29.32
N GLU A 14 -31.36 34.79 30.02
CA GLU A 14 -31.95 35.82 30.88
C GLU A 14 -31.23 37.16 30.63
N GLY A 15 -31.92 38.09 30.00
CA GLY A 15 -31.36 39.38 29.61
C GLY A 15 -30.08 39.17 28.75
N ASP A 16 -28.95 39.71 29.19
CA ASP A 16 -27.66 39.61 28.51
C ASP A 16 -26.82 38.34 28.89
N LYS A 17 -27.39 37.42 29.67
CA LYS A 17 -26.71 36.20 30.13
C LYS A 17 -27.25 34.96 29.45
N ILE A 18 -26.31 34.13 28.98
CA ILE A 18 -26.60 32.85 28.36
C ILE A 18 -25.90 31.75 29.18
N TRP A 19 -26.66 30.73 29.55
CA TRP A 19 -26.12 29.50 30.13
C TRP A 19 -25.96 28.48 29.04
N LEU A 20 -24.72 27.99 28.88
CA LEU A 20 -24.38 26.95 27.87
C LEU A 20 -24.19 25.60 28.54
N GLU A 21 -24.88 24.62 28.02
CA GLU A 21 -24.62 23.20 28.29
C GLU A 21 -23.71 22.67 27.20
N ILE A 22 -22.58 22.06 27.58
CA ILE A 22 -21.61 21.47 26.65
C ILE A 22 -21.69 19.96 26.81
N ALA A 23 -22.23 19.29 25.80
CA ALA A 23 -22.27 17.82 25.73
C ALA A 23 -21.03 17.32 24.97
N LEU A 24 -20.21 16.55 25.64
CA LEU A 24 -18.96 16.00 25.12
C LEU A 24 -19.14 14.48 24.91
N LYS A 25 -18.90 14.01 23.69
CA LYS A 25 -18.84 12.57 23.40
C LYS A 25 -17.38 12.15 23.29
N GLN A 26 -16.90 11.39 24.27
CA GLN A 26 -15.54 10.87 24.27
C GLN A 26 -15.38 9.83 23.15
N ARG A 27 -14.21 9.81 22.50
CA ARG A 27 -13.87 8.74 21.55
C ARG A 27 -13.67 7.44 22.32
N PRO A 28 -14.21 6.30 21.81
CA PRO A 28 -13.98 5.02 22.45
C PRO A 28 -12.49 4.65 22.40
N ARG A 29 -12.07 3.87 23.39
CA ARG A 29 -10.71 3.30 23.44
C ARG A 29 -10.72 1.92 22.80
N ILE A 30 -9.59 1.51 22.28
CA ILE A 30 -9.40 0.20 21.66
C ILE A 30 -9.16 -0.85 22.76
N SER A 31 -10.06 -1.82 22.88
CA SER A 31 -9.89 -2.95 23.79
C SER A 31 -9.10 -4.08 23.17
N ASP A 32 -9.32 -4.35 21.89
CA ASP A 32 -8.66 -5.44 21.17
C ASP A 32 -8.48 -5.13 19.67
N ILE A 33 -7.48 -5.79 19.05
CA ILE A 33 -7.16 -5.61 17.64
C ILE A 33 -6.97 -6.99 17.01
N ALA A 34 -7.69 -7.22 15.91
CA ALA A 34 -7.56 -8.45 15.11
C ALA A 34 -7.16 -8.10 13.67
N TYR A 35 -6.12 -8.77 13.16
CA TYR A 35 -5.70 -8.68 11.75
C TYR A 35 -6.13 -9.96 11.03
N ASN A 36 -7.09 -9.85 10.13
CA ASN A 36 -7.61 -10.97 9.34
C ASN A 36 -7.02 -10.94 7.93
N GLY A 37 -6.61 -12.10 7.39
CA GLY A 37 -6.04 -12.21 6.05
C GLY A 37 -4.51 -12.11 5.98
N LEU A 38 -3.83 -11.87 7.11
CA LEU A 38 -2.37 -11.90 7.23
C LEU A 38 -1.89 -13.13 8.01
N ARG A 39 -0.66 -13.54 7.72
CA ARG A 39 0.07 -14.50 8.56
C ARG A 39 0.63 -13.80 9.79
N LYS A 40 0.90 -14.53 10.85
CA LYS A 40 1.44 -13.97 12.10
C LYS A 40 2.70 -13.13 11.88
N SER A 41 3.66 -13.63 11.09
CA SER A 41 4.89 -12.88 10.76
C SER A 41 4.63 -11.58 9.98
N GLU A 42 3.58 -11.55 9.13
CA GLU A 42 3.21 -10.34 8.40
C GLU A 42 2.56 -9.31 9.32
N VAL A 43 1.82 -9.76 10.33
CA VAL A 43 1.27 -8.88 11.38
C VAL A 43 2.40 -8.25 12.18
N GLU A 44 3.38 -9.04 12.62
CA GLU A 44 4.56 -8.57 13.34
C GLU A 44 5.33 -7.50 12.54
N ASP A 45 5.44 -7.66 11.21
CA ASP A 45 6.10 -6.70 10.31
C ASP A 45 5.39 -5.33 10.24
N ILE A 46 4.06 -5.30 10.37
CA ILE A 46 3.26 -4.10 10.13
C ILE A 46 2.72 -3.44 11.41
N GLU A 47 2.51 -4.20 12.49
CA GLU A 47 1.82 -3.74 13.70
C GLU A 47 2.42 -2.44 14.25
N VAL A 48 3.75 -2.39 14.36
CA VAL A 48 4.47 -1.20 14.84
C VAL A 48 4.29 -0.01 13.89
N LYS A 49 4.30 -0.26 12.58
CA LYS A 49 4.17 0.79 11.55
C LYS A 49 2.76 1.35 11.46
N VAL A 50 1.76 0.49 11.61
CA VAL A 50 0.34 0.85 11.61
C VAL A 50 0.02 1.76 12.80
N GLY A 51 0.55 1.45 13.98
CA GLY A 51 0.42 2.29 15.17
C GLY A 51 -0.94 2.23 15.85
N ILE A 52 -1.79 1.23 15.52
CA ILE A 52 -3.00 0.94 16.27
C ILE A 52 -2.59 0.17 17.53
N GLN A 53 -2.98 0.64 18.71
CA GLN A 53 -2.59 0.04 19.98
C GLN A 53 -3.78 -0.10 20.93
N LYS A 54 -3.80 -1.17 21.73
CA LYS A 54 -4.79 -1.34 22.82
C LYS A 54 -4.68 -0.16 23.81
N GLY A 55 -5.82 0.33 24.26
CA GLY A 55 -5.95 1.50 25.12
C GLY A 55 -5.86 2.84 24.38
N GLY A 56 -5.40 2.86 23.13
CA GLY A 56 -5.43 4.04 22.27
C GLY A 56 -6.83 4.40 21.80
N GLN A 57 -6.96 5.53 21.12
CA GLN A 57 -8.21 5.95 20.51
C GLN A 57 -8.15 5.76 18.99
N MET A 58 -9.21 5.22 18.41
CA MET A 58 -9.34 5.15 16.97
C MET A 58 -9.78 6.50 16.40
N THR A 59 -8.96 7.05 15.51
CA THR A 59 -9.24 8.30 14.80
C THR A 59 -9.27 8.07 13.30
N PRO A 60 -9.99 8.89 12.50
CA PRO A 60 -9.97 8.78 11.04
C PRO A 60 -8.53 8.80 10.46
N ASP A 61 -7.67 9.68 10.98
CA ASP A 61 -6.28 9.77 10.55
C ASP A 61 -5.48 8.48 10.83
N LEU A 62 -5.76 7.81 11.96
CA LEU A 62 -5.13 6.54 12.30
C LEU A 62 -5.62 5.42 11.39
N GLU A 63 -6.91 5.42 11.04
CA GLU A 63 -7.52 4.49 10.10
C GLU A 63 -6.93 4.65 8.70
N ASP A 64 -6.85 5.88 8.18
CA ASP A 64 -6.25 6.19 6.88
C ASP A 64 -4.77 5.80 6.83
N ARG A 65 -4.03 6.09 7.92
CA ARG A 65 -2.63 5.69 8.05
C ARG A 65 -2.48 4.18 8.03
N ALA A 66 -3.31 3.46 8.77
CA ALA A 66 -3.31 2.00 8.80
C ALA A 66 -3.53 1.42 7.41
N ASN A 67 -4.55 1.90 6.69
CA ASN A 67 -4.84 1.51 5.33
C ASN A 67 -3.62 1.73 4.40
N LYS A 68 -3.04 2.94 4.41
CA LYS A 68 -1.88 3.27 3.57
C LYS A 68 -0.66 2.40 3.87
N VAL A 69 -0.36 2.18 5.15
CA VAL A 69 0.80 1.36 5.57
C VAL A 69 0.63 -0.09 5.14
N ILE A 70 -0.56 -0.66 5.33
CA ILE A 70 -0.84 -2.04 4.98
C ILE A 70 -0.84 -2.23 3.46
N ILE A 71 -1.49 -1.35 2.71
CA ILE A 71 -1.50 -1.40 1.23
C ILE A 71 -0.06 -1.32 0.70
N LYS A 72 0.73 -0.34 1.16
CA LYS A 72 2.13 -0.21 0.74
C LYS A 72 2.94 -1.47 1.02
N TYR A 73 2.80 -2.06 2.22
CA TYR A 73 3.46 -3.32 2.57
C TYR A 73 3.07 -4.46 1.62
N LEU A 74 1.80 -4.54 1.24
CA LEU A 74 1.30 -5.58 0.33
C LEU A 74 1.78 -5.36 -1.10
N GLU A 75 1.84 -4.11 -1.58
CA GLU A 75 2.41 -3.75 -2.88
C GLU A 75 3.89 -4.15 -2.97
N GLU A 76 4.69 -3.91 -1.91
CA GLU A 76 6.08 -4.36 -1.81
C GLU A 76 6.22 -5.90 -1.85
N LYS A 77 5.17 -6.62 -1.48
CA LYS A 77 5.10 -8.09 -1.63
C LYS A 77 4.51 -8.54 -2.97
N GLY A 78 4.09 -7.60 -3.84
CA GLY A 78 3.52 -7.82 -5.16
C GLY A 78 2.00 -7.95 -5.21
N TYR A 79 1.28 -7.58 -4.17
CA TYR A 79 -0.20 -7.62 -4.11
C TYR A 79 -0.77 -6.23 -4.41
N HIS A 80 -0.87 -5.86 -5.68
CA HIS A 80 -1.30 -4.52 -6.10
C HIS A 80 -2.83 -4.31 -6.06
N ASP A 81 -3.60 -5.39 -6.04
CA ASP A 81 -5.06 -5.36 -5.98
C ASP A 81 -5.60 -5.63 -4.56
N ALA A 82 -4.71 -5.61 -3.56
CA ALA A 82 -5.10 -5.85 -2.18
C ALA A 82 -6.08 -4.78 -1.68
N THR A 83 -7.04 -5.22 -0.86
CA THR A 83 -7.98 -4.32 -0.20
C THR A 83 -7.88 -4.46 1.32
N VAL A 84 -8.03 -3.34 2.01
CA VAL A 84 -7.99 -3.26 3.47
C VAL A 84 -9.24 -2.56 3.95
N GLN A 85 -9.89 -3.13 4.95
CA GLN A 85 -11.06 -2.57 5.60
C GLN A 85 -10.87 -2.58 7.11
N VAL A 86 -10.93 -1.42 7.72
CA VAL A 86 -10.88 -1.28 9.18
C VAL A 86 -12.30 -1.15 9.71
N LEU A 87 -12.69 -2.04 10.59
CA LEU A 87 -14.01 -2.06 11.22
C LEU A 87 -13.88 -1.87 12.73
N GLN A 88 -14.84 -1.17 13.31
CA GLN A 88 -14.92 -0.93 14.74
C GLN A 88 -16.24 -1.52 15.26
N PHE A 89 -16.17 -2.28 16.34
CA PHE A 89 -17.32 -2.89 17.01
C PHE A 89 -17.32 -2.50 18.49
N ASP A 90 -18.47 -2.10 19.02
CA ASP A 90 -18.57 -1.81 20.45
C ASP A 90 -18.20 -3.06 21.27
N ASP A 91 -17.35 -2.87 22.26
CA ASP A 91 -17.00 -3.93 23.20
C ASP A 91 -18.10 -4.03 24.27
N LYS A 92 -18.92 -5.08 24.18
CA LYS A 92 -20.04 -5.30 25.09
C LYS A 92 -19.61 -5.53 26.55
N ASP A 93 -18.39 -6.01 26.75
CA ASP A 93 -17.83 -6.34 28.05
C ASP A 93 -17.21 -5.10 28.72
N HIS A 94 -16.82 -4.09 27.92
CA HIS A 94 -16.16 -2.87 28.39
C HIS A 94 -16.84 -1.62 27.79
N PRO A 95 -17.82 -1.01 28.48
CA PRO A 95 -18.47 0.21 28.01
C PRO A 95 -17.45 1.34 27.73
N GLY A 96 -17.57 2.00 26.56
CA GLY A 96 -16.63 3.03 26.12
C GLY A 96 -15.39 2.51 25.38
N TYR A 97 -15.35 1.19 25.13
CA TYR A 97 -14.30 0.56 24.32
C TYR A 97 -14.84 -0.01 23.02
N VAL A 98 -13.95 -0.17 22.04
CA VAL A 98 -14.22 -0.82 20.76
C VAL A 98 -13.17 -1.88 20.46
N LYS A 99 -13.61 -2.96 19.82
CA LYS A 99 -12.76 -3.97 19.19
C LYS A 99 -12.52 -3.53 17.74
N VAL A 100 -11.28 -3.54 17.30
CA VAL A 100 -10.89 -3.16 15.92
C VAL A 100 -10.57 -4.43 15.14
N ALA A 101 -11.23 -4.61 14.01
CA ALA A 101 -10.92 -5.68 13.07
C ALA A 101 -10.36 -5.06 11.77
N VAL A 102 -9.13 -5.41 11.43
CA VAL A 102 -8.48 -5.04 10.17
C VAL A 102 -8.60 -6.23 9.22
N ASN A 103 -9.54 -6.14 8.28
CA ASN A 103 -9.79 -7.18 7.29
C ASN A 103 -8.99 -6.89 6.02
N ILE A 104 -8.16 -7.84 5.61
CA ILE A 104 -7.24 -7.71 4.50
C ILE A 104 -7.51 -8.82 3.49
N ASP A 105 -7.85 -8.44 2.26
CA ASP A 105 -7.90 -9.35 1.14
C ASP A 105 -6.72 -9.06 0.21
N LYS A 106 -5.74 -9.95 0.20
CA LYS A 106 -4.51 -9.77 -0.58
C LYS A 106 -4.71 -9.90 -2.08
N LYS A 107 -5.78 -10.57 -2.51
CA LYS A 107 -5.97 -10.97 -3.91
C LYS A 107 -4.78 -11.78 -4.44
N ILE A 108 -4.59 -11.78 -5.75
CA ILE A 108 -3.53 -12.50 -6.46
C ILE A 108 -2.33 -11.58 -6.62
N LYS A 109 -1.12 -12.13 -6.54
CA LYS A 109 0.10 -11.37 -6.85
C LYS A 109 0.11 -10.96 -8.31
N THR A 110 0.37 -9.70 -8.56
CA THR A 110 0.63 -9.18 -9.89
C THR A 110 1.99 -9.67 -10.38
N LYS A 111 2.04 -10.21 -11.58
CA LYS A 111 3.25 -10.76 -12.22
C LYS A 111 3.69 -9.86 -13.36
N VAL A 112 4.96 -9.96 -13.75
CA VAL A 112 5.46 -9.33 -14.98
C VAL A 112 4.90 -10.10 -16.17
N GLY A 113 4.30 -9.40 -17.14
CA GLY A 113 3.88 -9.90 -18.43
C GLY A 113 5.01 -9.73 -19.46
N HIS A 114 4.77 -8.94 -20.50
CA HIS A 114 5.76 -8.60 -21.52
C HIS A 114 6.47 -7.28 -21.21
N ILE A 115 7.74 -7.19 -21.65
CA ILE A 115 8.51 -5.96 -21.63
C ILE A 115 8.75 -5.51 -23.07
N TYR A 116 8.20 -4.34 -23.41
CA TYR A 116 8.34 -3.69 -24.69
C TYR A 116 9.39 -2.59 -24.60
N ILE A 117 10.42 -2.67 -25.42
CA ILE A 117 11.55 -1.73 -25.39
C ILE A 117 11.61 -1.01 -26.73
N GLN A 118 11.81 0.30 -26.71
CA GLN A 118 11.94 1.13 -27.90
C GLN A 118 13.11 2.11 -27.76
N GLY A 119 13.76 2.48 -28.88
CA GLY A 119 14.88 3.43 -28.89
C GLY A 119 16.23 2.84 -28.45
N ASN A 120 16.36 1.54 -28.34
CA ASN A 120 17.53 0.80 -27.86
C ASN A 120 18.46 0.39 -29.01
N GLU A 121 19.03 1.35 -29.74
CA GLU A 121 19.87 1.06 -30.91
C GLU A 121 21.17 0.30 -30.59
N ALA A 122 21.80 0.57 -29.43
CA ALA A 122 23.11 0.01 -29.06
C ALA A 122 23.03 -1.35 -28.33
N LEU A 123 21.93 -1.65 -27.68
CA LEU A 123 21.66 -2.91 -26.98
C LEU A 123 20.40 -3.57 -27.54
N THR A 124 20.41 -4.88 -27.64
CA THR A 124 19.20 -5.63 -28.00
C THR A 124 18.22 -5.69 -26.83
N ASP A 125 16.93 -5.90 -27.10
CA ASP A 125 15.89 -6.10 -26.09
C ASP A 125 16.28 -7.17 -25.08
N ASN A 126 16.86 -8.30 -25.56
CA ASN A 126 17.34 -9.35 -24.70
C ASN A 126 18.44 -8.89 -23.74
N GLN A 127 19.40 -8.07 -24.20
CA GLN A 127 20.47 -7.56 -23.33
C GLN A 127 19.92 -6.63 -22.26
N ILE A 128 18.96 -5.77 -22.61
CA ILE A 128 18.30 -4.88 -21.67
C ILE A 128 17.47 -5.70 -20.68
N ASN A 129 16.69 -6.64 -21.18
CA ASN A 129 15.86 -7.52 -20.35
C ASN A 129 16.74 -8.34 -19.37
N PHE A 130 17.92 -8.83 -19.79
CA PHE A 130 18.88 -9.48 -18.89
C PHE A 130 19.49 -8.55 -17.83
N ALA A 131 19.63 -7.26 -18.12
CA ALA A 131 20.08 -6.26 -17.15
C ALA A 131 19.04 -6.07 -16.03
N MET A 132 17.76 -6.21 -16.35
CA MET A 132 16.64 -6.10 -15.42
C MET A 132 16.54 -7.36 -14.54
N LYS A 133 17.18 -7.38 -13.37
CA LYS A 133 17.31 -8.59 -12.53
C LYS A 133 16.01 -9.06 -11.88
N LYS A 134 15.09 -8.14 -11.59
CA LYS A 134 13.87 -8.41 -10.82
C LYS A 134 12.60 -8.34 -11.66
N THR A 135 12.59 -7.50 -12.69
CA THR A 135 11.42 -7.19 -13.51
C THR A 135 11.59 -7.69 -14.95
N ASN A 136 12.29 -8.79 -15.21
CA ASN A 136 12.43 -9.32 -16.56
C ASN A 136 11.36 -10.36 -16.89
N ASP A 137 11.03 -10.46 -18.18
CA ASP A 137 10.08 -11.44 -18.73
C ASP A 137 10.75 -12.66 -19.37
N ASN A 138 12.04 -12.93 -19.07
CA ASN A 138 12.84 -14.00 -19.68
C ASN A 138 12.12 -15.36 -19.64
N ASN A 139 11.31 -15.61 -20.66
CA ASN A 139 10.44 -16.77 -20.81
C ASN A 139 11.21 -18.09 -21.03
N ILE A 140 12.46 -18.04 -21.51
CA ILE A 140 13.20 -19.26 -21.89
C ILE A 140 13.74 -20.02 -20.66
N ILE A 141 14.11 -19.30 -19.59
CA ILE A 141 14.64 -19.91 -18.35
C ILE A 141 13.57 -19.96 -17.26
N ASN A 142 12.55 -19.11 -17.33
CA ASN A 142 11.53 -18.91 -16.31
C ASN A 142 10.16 -19.51 -16.65
N PHE A 143 10.07 -20.53 -17.53
CA PHE A 143 8.81 -21.19 -17.87
C PHE A 143 8.01 -21.61 -16.61
N PHE A 144 8.69 -21.85 -15.50
CA PHE A 144 8.08 -22.22 -14.22
C PHE A 144 8.10 -21.14 -13.13
N ARG A 145 8.67 -19.93 -13.37
CA ARG A 145 8.82 -18.89 -12.34
C ARG A 145 8.58 -17.50 -12.90
N THR A 146 7.33 -17.20 -13.18
CA THR A 146 6.94 -15.81 -13.49
C THR A 146 7.26 -14.91 -12.30
N LYS A 147 8.03 -13.85 -12.52
CA LYS A 147 8.40 -12.90 -11.47
C LYS A 147 7.19 -12.04 -11.07
N LYS A 148 7.07 -11.79 -9.77
CA LYS A 148 6.12 -10.79 -9.27
C LYS A 148 6.58 -9.40 -9.72
N PHE A 149 5.64 -8.53 -10.03
CA PHE A 149 5.92 -7.12 -10.25
C PHE A 149 5.99 -6.40 -8.90
N VAL A 150 7.05 -5.61 -8.69
CA VAL A 150 7.23 -4.72 -7.54
C VAL A 150 7.80 -3.41 -8.05
N ALA A 151 7.07 -2.31 -7.88
CA ALA A 151 7.45 -1.01 -8.44
C ALA A 151 8.85 -0.54 -7.99
N ALA A 152 9.20 -0.72 -6.72
CA ALA A 152 10.52 -0.36 -6.21
C ALA A 152 11.65 -1.20 -6.82
N GLU A 153 11.40 -2.48 -7.12
CA GLU A 153 12.36 -3.35 -7.82
C GLU A 153 12.52 -2.91 -9.28
N PHE A 154 11.43 -2.49 -9.93
CA PHE A 154 11.45 -1.94 -11.29
C PHE A 154 12.26 -0.64 -11.38
N GLU A 155 12.10 0.28 -10.42
CA GLU A 155 12.92 1.49 -10.36
C GLU A 155 14.43 1.17 -10.23
N ASN A 156 14.80 0.13 -9.51
CA ASN A 156 16.19 -0.31 -9.43
C ASN A 156 16.65 -0.97 -10.73
N ASP A 157 15.79 -1.76 -11.37
CA ASP A 157 16.12 -2.39 -12.66
C ASP A 157 16.34 -1.34 -13.78
N LYS A 158 15.59 -0.23 -13.78
CA LYS A 158 15.84 0.90 -14.69
C LYS A 158 17.27 1.48 -14.53
N LYS A 159 17.77 1.58 -13.31
CA LYS A 159 19.15 2.01 -13.06
C LYS A 159 20.17 1.02 -13.61
N LEU A 160 19.90 -0.29 -13.46
CA LEU A 160 20.77 -1.33 -14.00
C LEU A 160 20.82 -1.30 -15.54
N VAL A 161 19.72 -0.93 -16.21
CA VAL A 161 19.70 -0.71 -17.66
C VAL A 161 20.62 0.45 -18.04
N ILE A 162 20.53 1.59 -17.34
CA ILE A 162 21.39 2.76 -17.58
C ILE A 162 22.87 2.40 -17.32
N GLU A 163 23.17 1.68 -16.23
CA GLU A 163 24.51 1.19 -15.93
C GLU A 163 25.05 0.30 -17.06
N LYS A 164 24.21 -0.55 -17.65
CA LYS A 164 24.59 -1.41 -18.77
C LYS A 164 24.96 -0.61 -20.02
N TYR A 165 24.29 0.50 -20.31
CA TYR A 165 24.66 1.42 -21.37
C TYR A 165 25.98 2.16 -21.06
N ASN A 166 26.18 2.55 -19.80
CA ASN A 166 27.44 3.19 -19.36
C ASN A 166 28.66 2.27 -19.54
N GLU A 167 28.49 0.96 -19.27
CA GLU A 167 29.55 -0.05 -19.46
C GLU A 167 30.08 -0.12 -20.91
N ILE A 168 29.23 0.15 -21.89
CA ILE A 168 29.58 0.13 -23.32
C ILE A 168 29.86 1.54 -23.87
N GLY A 169 30.02 2.55 -22.99
CA GLY A 169 30.47 3.92 -23.33
C GLY A 169 29.36 4.94 -23.52
N TYR A 170 28.09 4.58 -23.45
CA TYR A 170 26.97 5.53 -23.57
C TYR A 170 26.65 6.18 -22.21
N ARG A 171 27.46 7.17 -21.83
CA ARG A 171 27.36 7.80 -20.50
C ARG A 171 26.14 8.70 -20.30
N ASP A 172 25.56 9.17 -21.40
CA ASP A 172 24.39 10.06 -21.40
C ASP A 172 23.08 9.30 -21.68
N ALA A 173 23.09 7.97 -21.55
CA ALA A 173 21.91 7.15 -21.72
C ALA A 173 20.88 7.46 -20.64
N ILE A 174 19.65 7.70 -21.06
CA ILE A 174 18.51 7.95 -20.16
C ILE A 174 17.30 7.14 -20.60
N ILE A 175 16.41 6.84 -19.68
CA ILE A 175 15.08 6.33 -19.98
C ILE A 175 14.17 7.54 -20.14
N LEU A 176 13.63 7.75 -21.34
CA LEU A 176 12.78 8.89 -21.68
C LEU A 176 11.38 8.76 -21.07
N SER A 177 10.85 7.55 -21.09
CA SER A 177 9.54 7.24 -20.52
C SER A 177 9.46 5.79 -20.13
N ASP A 178 8.60 5.50 -19.16
CA ASP A 178 8.15 4.17 -18.82
C ASP A 178 6.66 4.16 -18.51
N SER A 179 6.01 3.07 -18.79
CA SER A 179 4.63 2.85 -18.38
C SER A 179 4.37 1.38 -18.05
N ILE A 180 3.42 1.18 -17.13
CA ILE A 180 3.01 -0.13 -16.65
C ILE A 180 1.52 -0.24 -16.89
N VAL A 181 1.11 -1.21 -17.69
CA VAL A 181 -0.27 -1.40 -18.11
C VAL A 181 -0.71 -2.82 -17.73
N ARG A 182 -1.94 -2.99 -17.28
CA ARG A 182 -2.49 -4.33 -17.07
C ARG A 182 -2.50 -5.09 -18.41
N SER A 183 -1.93 -6.31 -18.42
CA SER A 183 -1.88 -7.10 -19.62
C SER A 183 -3.30 -7.42 -20.13
N PRO A 184 -3.59 -7.18 -21.41
CA PRO A 184 -4.89 -7.51 -21.99
C PRO A 184 -5.17 -9.02 -22.06
N GLU A 185 -4.12 -9.83 -22.06
CA GLU A 185 -4.22 -11.29 -22.18
C GLU A 185 -4.43 -11.96 -20.80
N ASP A 186 -3.86 -11.37 -19.74
CA ASP A 186 -3.92 -11.93 -18.38
C ASP A 186 -3.98 -10.80 -17.36
N SER A 187 -5.15 -10.58 -16.78
CA SER A 187 -5.37 -9.55 -15.77
C SER A 187 -4.54 -9.71 -14.48
N THR A 188 -3.87 -10.85 -14.30
CA THR A 188 -2.92 -11.06 -13.18
C THR A 188 -1.51 -10.57 -13.50
N ARG A 189 -1.29 -10.04 -14.72
CA ARG A 189 0.01 -9.56 -15.20
C ARG A 189 -0.03 -8.08 -15.55
N VAL A 190 1.15 -7.49 -15.58
CA VAL A 190 1.39 -6.15 -16.11
C VAL A 190 2.43 -6.20 -17.19
N ASP A 191 2.18 -5.50 -18.28
CA ASP A 191 3.12 -5.28 -19.36
C ASP A 191 3.86 -3.96 -19.10
N VAL A 192 5.14 -3.95 -19.37
CA VAL A 192 6.05 -2.83 -19.12
C VAL A 192 6.52 -2.27 -20.45
N TYR A 193 6.45 -0.97 -20.62
CA TYR A 193 6.94 -0.25 -21.78
C TYR A 193 8.08 0.66 -21.36
N LEU A 194 9.20 0.59 -22.07
CA LEU A 194 10.40 1.41 -21.86
C LEU A 194 10.81 2.09 -23.16
N THR A 195 11.14 3.38 -23.08
CA THR A 195 11.70 4.15 -24.20
C THR A 195 12.99 4.82 -23.79
#